data_7fc235ae5c8e14a6bcf82926939e4307
#
_entry.id   7fc235ae5c8e14a6bcf82926939e4307
#
_cell.length_a   1.000
_cell.length_b   1.000
_cell.length_c   1.000
_cell.angle_alpha   90.00
_cell.angle_beta   90.00
_cell.angle_gamma   90.00
#
_symmetry.space_group_name_H-M   'P 1'
#
loop_
_entity.id
_entity.type
_entity.pdbx_description
1 polymer ?
#
loop_
_entity_poly.entity_id
_entity_poly.type
_entity_poly.pdbx_seq_one_letter_code
_entity_poly.pdbx_strand_id
1 'polypeptide(L)'
;MEARFLLVVAVSLAGWCLSQAGPEPDQSLQVPAGWSHVGRVAPLDELVLTFALRQQNMEHLAKLVGRVSDPDSPQYGKYLSLEELRTLIQPSLLTLSTVHKWLGAYGIKGCKTISTLDFLECVMPASTAERLLPGARFHRYVNGQRSAVRSPVHYTLHEELAEHIDFVGGLHRFPAERKMVTRASRKEEVMARHQQRRVAFHLGVTPAVIRKRYNLTDGDIGALPNNSQACAQFLEQYFHPADLAEFMWLFGSSFGHRSQVDQVVGHQGLGKAGLEASLDVEYIMSTGANISTWVFSNAGRHESQEPFLAWLLLLSNTSSLPSVHSVSYGDDEDSLSRAYMKRLNWEFMKAAARGLTLLFASGDEGAGCRKLAGGRHTFRPSFPASSPYVTTVGGTAFKNPFRVTWEVTDYISGGGFSNVFPMPDYQGLQLSGISCTRPQSCHPRSYYNSSGRAYPDLAALSDNYWVVTNRIPLPWVSGTSASTPVVGGIVALINDRRLQKGLPPLGFLNPALYKLQEKGPSTALYDVTMGCHLSCLDAAVEGQGFCAGPSWDPVTGWGTPNFPQLLRALLNQ
;
A
#
# COMPACT_ATOMS: atom_id res chain seq x y z
N MET A 1 -81.33 -20.92 21.22
CA MET A 1 -80.82 -19.58 20.76
C MET A 1 -79.42 -19.37 21.32
N GLU A 2 -78.46 -19.80 20.54
CA GLU A 2 -77.04 -19.70 20.93
C GLU A 2 -76.40 -18.47 20.25
N ALA A 3 -75.89 -17.57 21.04
CA ALA A 3 -75.15 -16.42 20.56
C ALA A 3 -73.66 -16.80 20.48
N ARG A 4 -73.10 -16.85 19.28
CA ARG A 4 -71.65 -17.03 19.04
C ARG A 4 -70.96 -15.68 19.17
N PHE A 5 -70.09 -15.56 20.13
CA PHE A 5 -69.11 -14.46 20.24
C PHE A 5 -67.94 -14.73 19.31
N LEU A 6 -67.76 -13.86 18.33
CA LEU A 6 -66.55 -13.83 17.47
C LEU A 6 -65.49 -13.01 18.21
N LEU A 7 -64.43 -13.69 18.64
CA LEU A 7 -63.23 -13.06 19.20
C LEU A 7 -62.35 -12.66 18.04
N VAL A 8 -62.25 -11.35 17.76
CA VAL A 8 -61.27 -10.81 16.79
C VAL A 8 -59.93 -10.68 17.53
N VAL A 9 -59.00 -11.58 17.26
CA VAL A 9 -57.62 -11.48 17.70
C VAL A 9 -56.91 -10.54 16.73
N ALA A 10 -56.65 -9.31 17.15
CA ALA A 10 -55.76 -8.40 16.45
C ALA A 10 -54.32 -8.86 16.68
N VAL A 11 -53.76 -9.56 15.74
CA VAL A 11 -52.32 -9.84 15.74
C VAL A 11 -51.59 -8.54 15.31
N SER A 12 -51.05 -7.83 16.27
CA SER A 12 -50.11 -6.75 16.02
C SER A 12 -48.79 -7.36 15.48
N LEU A 13 -48.61 -7.31 14.19
CA LEU A 13 -47.34 -7.57 13.53
C LEU A 13 -46.40 -6.39 13.92
N ALA A 14 -45.77 -6.48 15.10
CA ALA A 14 -44.58 -5.78 15.37
C ALA A 14 -43.49 -6.39 14.47
N GLY A 15 -43.27 -5.76 13.32
CA GLY A 15 -42.15 -6.10 12.44
C GLY A 15 -40.86 -6.03 13.23
N TRP A 16 -40.30 -7.17 13.54
CA TRP A 16 -38.95 -7.26 14.04
C TRP A 16 -38.05 -6.78 12.91
N CYS A 17 -37.57 -5.53 12.98
CA CYS A 17 -36.49 -5.07 12.13
C CYS A 17 -35.27 -5.95 12.43
N LEU A 18 -35.01 -6.91 11.56
CA LEU A 18 -33.79 -7.70 11.58
C LEU A 18 -32.63 -6.73 11.35
N SER A 19 -31.82 -6.50 12.36
CA SER A 19 -30.57 -5.75 12.24
C SER A 19 -29.44 -6.74 11.99
N GLN A 20 -28.69 -6.56 10.91
CA GLN A 20 -27.48 -7.33 10.65
C GLN A 20 -26.26 -6.64 11.31
N ALA A 21 -25.26 -7.45 11.68
CA ALA A 21 -23.96 -6.89 12.06
C ALA A 21 -23.42 -6.03 10.91
N GLY A 22 -22.79 -4.91 11.24
CA GLY A 22 -22.15 -4.08 10.23
C GLY A 22 -21.14 -4.88 9.42
N PRO A 23 -20.78 -4.42 8.21
CA PRO A 23 -19.86 -5.13 7.32
C PRO A 23 -18.46 -5.34 7.92
N GLU A 24 -18.16 -4.68 9.00
CA GLU A 24 -16.98 -4.87 9.85
C GLU A 24 -17.41 -5.15 11.30
N PRO A 25 -16.69 -6.02 11.99
CA PRO A 25 -15.49 -6.77 11.61
C PRO A 25 -15.73 -8.27 11.50
N ASP A 26 -14.98 -8.92 10.64
CA ASP A 26 -14.91 -10.39 10.55
C ASP A 26 -14.19 -11.03 11.74
N GLN A 27 -13.49 -10.26 12.58
CA GLN A 27 -12.60 -10.75 13.63
C GLN A 27 -12.74 -9.93 14.91
N SER A 28 -12.21 -10.46 16.01
CA SER A 28 -12.20 -9.77 17.31
C SER A 28 -11.57 -8.39 17.19
N LEU A 29 -12.38 -7.36 17.36
CA LEU A 29 -11.92 -5.99 17.48
C LEU A 29 -11.07 -5.87 18.76
N GLN A 30 -9.78 -5.75 18.59
CA GLN A 30 -8.86 -5.53 19.69
C GLN A 30 -8.15 -4.20 19.53
N VAL A 31 -8.00 -3.48 20.62
CA VAL A 31 -7.13 -2.30 20.65
C VAL A 31 -5.70 -2.79 20.45
N PRO A 32 -4.99 -2.28 19.42
CA PRO A 32 -3.63 -2.75 19.14
C PRO A 32 -2.67 -2.47 20.30
N ALA A 33 -1.63 -3.27 20.44
CA ALA A 33 -0.59 -3.08 21.43
C ALA A 33 0.02 -1.67 21.33
N GLY A 34 0.28 -1.03 22.47
CA GLY A 34 0.81 0.31 22.56
C GLY A 34 -0.24 1.43 22.60
N TRP A 35 -1.51 1.13 22.30
CA TRP A 35 -2.60 2.09 22.47
C TRP A 35 -3.21 1.97 23.87
N SER A 36 -3.32 3.09 24.58
CA SER A 36 -3.89 3.19 25.91
C SER A 36 -5.26 3.88 25.84
N HIS A 37 -6.25 3.29 26.49
CA HIS A 37 -7.58 3.85 26.62
C HIS A 37 -7.56 5.07 27.55
N VAL A 38 -8.11 6.19 27.10
CA VAL A 38 -8.20 7.45 27.90
C VAL A 38 -9.59 7.61 28.53
N GLY A 39 -10.66 7.33 27.78
CA GLY A 39 -12.02 7.48 28.25
C GLY A 39 -13.02 7.63 27.09
N ARG A 40 -14.32 7.76 27.45
CA ARG A 40 -15.35 8.08 26.47
C ARG A 40 -15.20 9.51 25.97
N VAL A 41 -15.52 9.74 24.70
CA VAL A 41 -15.65 11.08 24.13
C VAL A 41 -16.94 11.75 24.64
N ALA A 42 -16.96 13.07 24.67
CA ALA A 42 -18.17 13.80 25.02
C ALA A 42 -19.25 13.62 23.94
N PRO A 43 -20.54 13.58 24.29
CA PRO A 43 -21.63 13.37 23.33
C PRO A 43 -21.67 14.37 22.15
N LEU A 44 -21.16 15.59 22.37
CA LEU A 44 -21.11 16.65 21.37
C LEU A 44 -19.79 16.75 20.63
N ASP A 45 -18.79 15.94 20.98
CA ASP A 45 -17.53 15.90 20.22
C ASP A 45 -17.81 15.51 18.78
N GLU A 46 -17.25 16.27 17.84
CA GLU A 46 -17.41 16.03 16.43
C GLU A 46 -16.54 14.86 15.96
N LEU A 47 -17.16 13.96 15.21
CA LEU A 47 -16.52 12.84 14.54
C LEU A 47 -16.68 12.96 13.03
N VAL A 48 -15.68 12.47 12.30
CA VAL A 48 -15.75 12.29 10.87
C VAL A 48 -15.89 10.80 10.58
N LEU A 49 -17.01 10.40 9.97
CA LEU A 49 -17.22 9.05 9.48
C LEU A 49 -17.27 9.04 7.96
N THR A 50 -16.62 8.08 7.36
CA THR A 50 -16.58 7.90 5.91
C THR A 50 -17.37 6.65 5.53
N PHE A 51 -18.50 6.84 4.84
CA PHE A 51 -19.33 5.74 4.36
C PHE A 51 -18.88 5.35 2.94
N ALA A 52 -18.39 4.13 2.79
CA ALA A 52 -18.07 3.55 1.48
C ALA A 52 -19.34 2.92 0.90
N LEU A 53 -19.87 3.52 -0.17
CA LEU A 53 -21.09 3.06 -0.83
C LEU A 53 -20.78 1.97 -1.84
N ARG A 54 -21.72 1.02 -1.99
CA ARG A 54 -21.57 -0.06 -2.96
C ARG A 54 -21.55 0.44 -4.39
N GLN A 55 -20.47 0.09 -5.08
CA GLN A 55 -20.21 0.43 -6.47
C GLN A 55 -20.95 -0.53 -7.42
N GLN A 56 -21.18 -0.09 -8.65
CA GLN A 56 -21.70 -0.94 -9.73
C GLN A 56 -20.56 -1.46 -10.63
N ASN A 57 -20.86 -2.49 -11.41
CA ASN A 57 -20.01 -2.96 -12.52
C ASN A 57 -18.55 -3.31 -12.16
N MET A 58 -18.26 -3.69 -10.92
CA MET A 58 -16.88 -3.95 -10.49
C MET A 58 -16.23 -5.13 -11.22
N GLU A 59 -17.00 -6.16 -11.60
CA GLU A 59 -16.50 -7.25 -12.44
C GLU A 59 -16.14 -6.78 -13.86
N HIS A 60 -16.94 -5.86 -14.41
CA HIS A 60 -16.63 -5.24 -15.71
C HIS A 60 -15.35 -4.42 -15.62
N LEU A 61 -15.18 -3.63 -14.55
CA LEU A 61 -13.96 -2.86 -14.30
C LEU A 61 -12.73 -3.78 -14.19
N ALA A 62 -12.83 -4.91 -13.48
CA ALA A 62 -11.75 -5.89 -13.36
C ALA A 62 -11.33 -6.44 -14.74
N LYS A 63 -12.29 -6.81 -15.59
CA LYS A 63 -12.03 -7.26 -16.96
C LYS A 63 -11.40 -6.17 -17.83
N LEU A 64 -11.84 -4.92 -17.64
CA LEU A 64 -11.28 -3.77 -18.35
C LEU A 64 -9.83 -3.53 -17.92
N VAL A 65 -9.54 -3.52 -16.62
CA VAL A 65 -8.16 -3.38 -16.11
C VAL A 65 -7.25 -4.47 -16.69
N GLY A 66 -7.69 -5.72 -16.72
CA GLY A 66 -6.94 -6.80 -17.38
C GLY A 66 -6.58 -6.47 -18.84
N ARG A 67 -7.54 -5.92 -19.60
CA ARG A 67 -7.33 -5.59 -21.01
C ARG A 67 -6.45 -4.37 -21.25
N VAL A 68 -6.62 -3.30 -20.45
CA VAL A 68 -5.82 -2.07 -20.65
C VAL A 68 -4.41 -2.19 -20.08
N SER A 69 -4.15 -3.21 -19.26
CA SER A 69 -2.84 -3.48 -18.64
C SER A 69 -2.08 -4.65 -19.30
N ASP A 70 -2.72 -5.41 -20.18
CA ASP A 70 -2.08 -6.51 -20.90
C ASP A 70 -1.44 -5.99 -22.20
N PRO A 71 -0.10 -6.08 -22.36
CA PRO A 71 0.61 -5.62 -23.56
C PRO A 71 0.16 -6.26 -24.88
N ASP A 72 -0.39 -7.49 -24.86
CA ASP A 72 -0.88 -8.16 -26.07
C ASP A 72 -2.33 -7.78 -26.40
N SER A 73 -2.98 -7.03 -25.53
CA SER A 73 -4.35 -6.59 -25.77
C SER A 73 -4.37 -5.40 -26.76
N PRO A 74 -5.28 -5.39 -27.73
CA PRO A 74 -5.48 -4.22 -28.59
C PRO A 74 -6.02 -3.00 -27.83
N GLN A 75 -6.37 -3.17 -26.55
CA GLN A 75 -6.81 -2.11 -25.64
C GLN A 75 -5.70 -1.64 -24.68
N TYR A 76 -4.48 -2.18 -24.79
CA TYR A 76 -3.36 -1.77 -23.95
C TYR A 76 -3.15 -0.25 -23.98
N GLY A 77 -3.03 0.34 -22.80
CA GLY A 77 -2.82 1.78 -22.64
C GLY A 77 -4.05 2.67 -22.91
N LYS A 78 -5.22 2.10 -23.26
CA LYS A 78 -6.47 2.85 -23.42
C LYS A 78 -7.17 3.03 -22.08
N TYR A 79 -6.58 3.87 -21.24
CA TYR A 79 -7.05 4.10 -19.88
C TYR A 79 -8.31 4.96 -19.84
N LEU A 80 -9.10 4.81 -18.79
CA LEU A 80 -10.29 5.61 -18.54
C LEU A 80 -9.94 6.99 -17.98
N SER A 81 -10.64 7.99 -18.43
CA SER A 81 -10.75 9.26 -17.71
C SER A 81 -11.53 9.09 -16.40
N LEU A 82 -11.42 10.07 -15.50
CA LEU A 82 -12.18 10.05 -14.25
C LEU A 82 -13.70 10.03 -14.49
N GLU A 83 -14.18 10.71 -15.52
CA GLU A 83 -15.61 10.76 -15.85
C GLU A 83 -16.13 9.44 -16.44
N GLU A 84 -15.35 8.79 -17.30
CA GLU A 84 -15.69 7.45 -17.82
C GLU A 84 -15.70 6.42 -16.69
N LEU A 85 -14.71 6.47 -15.79
CA LEU A 85 -14.67 5.64 -14.60
C LEU A 85 -15.91 5.88 -13.73
N ARG A 86 -16.24 7.14 -13.42
CA ARG A 86 -17.44 7.52 -12.66
C ARG A 86 -18.70 6.93 -13.30
N THR A 87 -18.90 7.13 -14.59
CA THR A 87 -20.07 6.62 -15.32
C THR A 87 -20.20 5.11 -15.19
N LEU A 88 -19.06 4.39 -15.17
CA LEU A 88 -19.04 2.95 -15.06
C LEU A 88 -19.41 2.44 -13.66
N ILE A 89 -18.83 3.06 -12.58
CA ILE A 89 -18.83 2.45 -11.24
C ILE A 89 -19.68 3.18 -10.20
N GLN A 90 -20.21 4.37 -10.49
CA GLN A 90 -20.99 5.12 -9.50
C GLN A 90 -22.09 4.27 -8.88
N PRO A 91 -22.41 4.46 -7.59
CA PRO A 91 -23.50 3.77 -6.93
C PRO A 91 -24.84 3.93 -7.67
N SER A 92 -25.73 2.97 -7.52
CA SER A 92 -27.08 3.06 -8.08
C SER A 92 -27.85 4.23 -7.45
N LEU A 93 -28.81 4.79 -8.20
CA LEU A 93 -29.70 5.82 -7.66
C LEU A 93 -30.43 5.35 -6.39
N LEU A 94 -30.76 4.06 -6.34
CA LEU A 94 -31.35 3.44 -5.14
C LEU A 94 -30.38 3.52 -3.96
N THR A 95 -29.12 3.13 -4.14
CA THR A 95 -28.09 3.22 -3.10
C THR A 95 -27.93 4.64 -2.59
N LEU A 96 -27.77 5.61 -3.50
CA LEU A 96 -27.62 7.02 -3.13
C LEU A 96 -28.86 7.54 -2.37
N SER A 97 -30.07 7.28 -2.88
CA SER A 97 -31.30 7.78 -2.24
C SER A 97 -31.54 7.14 -0.89
N THR A 98 -31.30 5.82 -0.75
CA THR A 98 -31.49 5.09 0.52
C THR A 98 -30.54 5.60 1.59
N VAL A 99 -29.24 5.75 1.26
CA VAL A 99 -28.24 6.21 2.23
C VAL A 99 -28.47 7.68 2.60
N HIS A 100 -28.76 8.55 1.63
CA HIS A 100 -29.07 9.96 1.93
C HIS A 100 -30.33 10.13 2.78
N LYS A 101 -31.38 9.36 2.51
CA LYS A 101 -32.61 9.37 3.31
C LYS A 101 -32.33 8.90 4.75
N TRP A 102 -31.56 7.85 4.91
CA TRP A 102 -31.15 7.36 6.23
C TRP A 102 -30.33 8.40 7.00
N LEU A 103 -29.28 8.98 6.43
CA LEU A 103 -28.48 10.04 7.07
C LEU A 103 -29.35 11.25 7.43
N GLY A 104 -30.27 11.66 6.54
CA GLY A 104 -31.20 12.76 6.75
C GLY A 104 -32.16 12.51 7.92
N ALA A 105 -32.60 11.26 8.15
CA ALA A 105 -33.46 10.90 9.28
C ALA A 105 -32.78 11.10 10.66
N TYR A 106 -31.44 11.08 10.70
CA TYR A 106 -30.65 11.40 11.89
C TYR A 106 -30.17 12.86 11.93
N GLY A 107 -30.67 13.70 11.02
CA GLY A 107 -30.34 15.13 10.96
C GLY A 107 -28.97 15.43 10.34
N ILE A 108 -28.32 14.44 9.72
CA ILE A 108 -27.02 14.61 9.08
C ILE A 108 -27.25 15.21 7.68
N LYS A 109 -26.72 16.43 7.48
CA LYS A 109 -26.85 17.18 6.23
C LYS A 109 -25.46 17.64 5.78
N GLY A 110 -25.24 17.70 4.47
CA GLY A 110 -24.02 18.27 3.89
C GLY A 110 -22.79 17.37 4.00
N CYS A 111 -22.95 16.04 3.91
CA CYS A 111 -21.81 15.16 3.71
C CYS A 111 -21.07 15.52 2.42
N LYS A 112 -19.73 15.50 2.48
CA LYS A 112 -18.89 15.67 1.30
C LYS A 112 -18.86 14.37 0.52
N THR A 113 -18.91 14.45 -0.79
CA THR A 113 -18.73 13.31 -1.69
C THR A 113 -17.53 13.54 -2.60
N ILE A 114 -17.03 12.47 -3.20
CA ILE A 114 -15.97 12.52 -4.20
C ILE A 114 -16.56 12.43 -5.63
N SER A 115 -15.75 12.67 -6.65
CA SER A 115 -16.19 12.68 -8.05
C SER A 115 -16.85 11.37 -8.50
N THR A 116 -16.45 10.22 -7.96
CA THR A 116 -17.02 8.92 -8.27
C THR A 116 -18.31 8.58 -7.49
N LEU A 117 -18.76 9.47 -6.59
CA LEU A 117 -19.98 9.38 -5.79
C LEU A 117 -20.09 8.19 -4.82
N ASP A 118 -19.07 7.40 -4.69
CA ASP A 118 -19.06 6.14 -3.95
C ASP A 118 -18.49 6.25 -2.53
N PHE A 119 -18.24 7.48 -2.07
CA PHE A 119 -17.91 7.81 -0.68
C PHE A 119 -18.64 9.04 -0.21
N LEU A 120 -19.07 9.00 1.06
CA LEU A 120 -19.65 10.12 1.78
C LEU A 120 -18.86 10.35 3.07
N GLU A 121 -18.21 11.50 3.18
CA GLU A 121 -17.56 11.95 4.40
C GLU A 121 -18.50 12.88 5.17
N CYS A 122 -18.91 12.44 6.35
CA CYS A 122 -19.94 13.12 7.15
C CYS A 122 -19.37 13.53 8.52
N VAL A 123 -19.54 14.78 8.86
CA VAL A 123 -19.22 15.30 10.20
C VAL A 123 -20.48 15.24 11.06
N MET A 124 -20.36 14.68 12.28
CA MET A 124 -21.50 14.55 13.20
C MET A 124 -21.04 14.45 14.65
N PRO A 125 -21.88 14.82 15.64
CA PRO A 125 -21.61 14.57 17.04
C PRO A 125 -21.50 13.08 17.37
N ALA A 126 -20.66 12.70 18.33
CA ALA A 126 -20.48 11.32 18.77
C ALA A 126 -21.80 10.66 19.18
N SER A 127 -22.69 11.38 19.86
CA SER A 127 -24.03 10.89 20.22
C SER A 127 -24.90 10.56 18.99
N THR A 128 -24.76 11.30 17.91
CA THR A 128 -25.46 11.02 16.65
C THR A 128 -24.86 9.80 15.97
N ALA A 129 -23.53 9.68 15.92
CA ALA A 129 -22.83 8.52 15.36
C ALA A 129 -23.22 7.22 16.09
N GLU A 130 -23.31 7.24 17.43
CA GLU A 130 -23.73 6.08 18.24
C GLU A 130 -25.21 5.69 18.05
N ARG A 131 -26.09 6.65 17.74
CA ARG A 131 -27.48 6.37 17.36
C ARG A 131 -27.60 5.84 15.93
N LEU A 132 -26.79 6.38 15.03
CA LEU A 132 -26.75 5.99 13.62
C LEU A 132 -26.23 4.56 13.44
N LEU A 133 -25.26 4.16 14.29
CA LEU A 133 -24.58 2.84 14.28
C LEU A 133 -24.80 2.15 15.64
N PRO A 134 -25.96 1.53 15.88
CA PRO A 134 -26.28 0.88 17.15
C PRO A 134 -25.22 -0.16 17.53
N GLY A 135 -24.76 -0.10 18.77
CA GLY A 135 -23.64 -0.91 19.27
C GLY A 135 -22.31 -0.14 19.32
N ALA A 136 -22.07 0.79 18.40
CA ALA A 136 -20.86 1.62 18.44
C ALA A 136 -20.74 2.42 19.75
N ARG A 137 -19.51 2.54 20.25
CA ARG A 137 -19.17 3.31 21.46
C ARG A 137 -17.82 3.97 21.27
N PHE A 138 -17.79 5.27 21.12
CA PHE A 138 -16.57 6.01 20.81
C PHE A 138 -15.78 6.36 22.07
N HIS A 139 -14.52 5.98 22.04
CA HIS A 139 -13.54 6.24 23.08
C HIS A 139 -12.29 6.85 22.50
N ARG A 140 -11.60 7.64 23.30
CA ARG A 140 -10.30 8.21 22.99
C ARG A 140 -9.20 7.25 23.41
N TYR A 141 -8.23 7.07 22.52
CA TYR A 141 -7.03 6.26 22.73
C TYR A 141 -5.80 7.07 22.39
N VAL A 142 -4.68 6.79 23.07
CA VAL A 142 -3.39 7.46 22.84
C VAL A 142 -2.27 6.45 22.69
N ASN A 143 -1.29 6.77 21.84
CA ASN A 143 -0.04 6.04 21.67
C ASN A 143 1.09 7.04 21.40
N GLY A 144 1.87 7.39 22.44
CA GLY A 144 2.85 8.47 22.38
C GLY A 144 2.19 9.81 22.04
N GLN A 145 2.58 10.42 20.94
CA GLN A 145 2.01 11.70 20.47
C GLN A 145 0.78 11.52 19.57
N ARG A 146 0.36 10.28 19.31
CA ARG A 146 -0.82 9.98 18.48
C ARG A 146 -2.05 9.88 19.36
N SER A 147 -3.17 10.37 18.87
CA SER A 147 -4.48 10.12 19.46
C SER A 147 -5.46 9.61 18.40
N ALA A 148 -6.44 8.82 18.80
CA ALA A 148 -7.50 8.36 17.91
C ALA A 148 -8.79 8.20 18.70
N VAL A 149 -9.90 8.61 18.08
CA VAL A 149 -11.24 8.30 18.58
C VAL A 149 -11.76 7.11 17.79
N ARG A 150 -12.02 6.00 18.46
CA ARG A 150 -12.44 4.74 17.84
C ARG A 150 -13.50 4.03 18.69
N SER A 151 -14.24 3.17 18.01
CA SER A 151 -15.22 2.28 18.63
C SER A 151 -14.84 0.83 18.33
N PRO A 152 -13.94 0.21 19.12
CA PRO A 152 -13.49 -1.16 18.88
C PRO A 152 -14.52 -2.18 19.39
N VAL A 153 -15.77 -1.99 19.02
CA VAL A 153 -16.90 -2.87 19.32
C VAL A 153 -17.80 -3.02 18.09
N HIS A 154 -18.49 -4.14 18.04
CA HIS A 154 -19.43 -4.41 16.94
C HIS A 154 -20.56 -3.36 16.90
N TYR A 155 -20.96 -3.01 15.71
CA TYR A 155 -22.14 -2.20 15.44
C TYR A 155 -23.09 -2.94 14.51
N THR A 156 -24.31 -2.48 14.42
CA THR A 156 -25.31 -3.05 13.51
C THR A 156 -25.77 -2.02 12.49
N LEU A 157 -26.09 -2.47 11.29
CA LEU A 157 -26.82 -1.73 10.27
C LEU A 157 -28.17 -2.36 10.04
N HIS A 158 -29.15 -1.56 9.65
CA HIS A 158 -30.41 -2.09 9.14
C HIS A 158 -30.14 -2.93 7.89
N GLU A 159 -30.88 -4.03 7.71
CA GLU A 159 -30.66 -4.97 6.59
C GLU A 159 -30.65 -4.28 5.23
N GLU A 160 -31.59 -3.35 5.01
CA GLU A 160 -31.65 -2.53 3.78
C GLU A 160 -30.36 -1.71 3.52
N LEU A 161 -29.63 -1.31 4.55
CA LEU A 161 -28.39 -0.53 4.43
C LEU A 161 -27.16 -1.41 4.20
N ALA A 162 -27.16 -2.62 4.70
CA ALA A 162 -26.06 -3.56 4.53
C ALA A 162 -25.80 -3.92 3.06
N GLU A 163 -26.81 -3.77 2.19
CA GLU A 163 -26.65 -3.93 0.74
C GLU A 163 -26.07 -2.72 0.03
N HIS A 164 -26.03 -1.56 0.70
CA HIS A 164 -25.61 -0.28 0.11
C HIS A 164 -24.30 0.26 0.65
N ILE A 165 -23.82 -0.24 1.78
CA ILE A 165 -22.60 0.22 2.46
C ILE A 165 -21.60 -0.92 2.59
N ASP A 166 -20.42 -0.76 2.02
CA ASP A 166 -19.34 -1.76 2.07
C ASP A 166 -18.59 -1.71 3.41
N PHE A 167 -18.31 -0.52 3.95
CA PHE A 167 -17.75 -0.31 5.29
C PHE A 167 -17.93 1.14 5.76
N VAL A 168 -17.63 1.38 7.04
CA VAL A 168 -17.61 2.71 7.65
C VAL A 168 -16.19 3.01 8.16
N GLY A 169 -15.53 3.99 7.54
CA GLY A 169 -14.22 4.48 7.95
C GLY A 169 -14.29 5.41 9.16
N GLY A 170 -13.17 5.52 9.90
CA GLY A 170 -13.08 6.31 11.12
C GLY A 170 -13.67 5.63 12.37
N LEU A 171 -14.11 4.38 12.25
CA LEU A 171 -14.80 3.65 13.32
C LEU A 171 -13.87 2.70 14.09
N HIS A 172 -13.20 1.79 13.43
CA HIS A 172 -12.47 0.68 14.08
C HIS A 172 -10.96 0.79 13.97
N ARG A 173 -10.46 1.20 12.81
CA ARG A 173 -9.05 1.10 12.47
C ARG A 173 -8.20 2.12 13.24
N PHE A 174 -7.16 1.63 13.91
CA PHE A 174 -6.14 2.47 14.55
C PHE A 174 -5.02 2.81 13.57
N PRO A 175 -4.43 4.03 13.63
CA PRO A 175 -3.28 4.37 12.82
C PRO A 175 -2.09 3.46 13.13
N ALA A 176 -1.60 2.75 12.12
CA ALA A 176 -0.39 1.93 12.22
C ALA A 176 0.85 2.73 11.79
N GLU A 177 1.97 2.52 12.43
CA GLU A 177 3.25 3.13 12.07
C GLU A 177 4.24 2.03 11.74
N ARG A 178 4.75 2.01 10.50
CA ARG A 178 5.97 1.27 10.21
C ARG A 178 7.16 2.03 10.79
N LYS A 179 7.94 1.33 11.60
CA LYS A 179 9.22 1.86 12.07
C LYS A 179 10.24 1.64 10.97
N MET A 180 10.75 2.70 10.35
CA MET A 180 12.00 2.60 9.61
C MET A 180 13.10 2.12 10.53
N VAL A 181 13.83 1.13 10.06
CA VAL A 181 14.93 0.56 10.82
C VAL A 181 16.21 1.25 10.39
N THR A 182 16.79 2.06 11.29
CA THR A 182 18.20 2.34 11.16
C THR A 182 18.97 1.10 11.60
N ARG A 183 19.95 0.67 10.83
CA ARG A 183 20.76 -0.53 11.14
C ARG A 183 21.34 -0.52 12.56
N ALA A 184 21.53 0.68 13.15
CA ALA A 184 21.98 0.86 14.52
C ALA A 184 20.96 0.37 15.56
N SER A 185 19.66 0.63 15.41
CA SER A 185 18.64 0.24 16.40
C SER A 185 18.29 -1.25 16.33
N ARG A 186 18.40 -1.88 15.16
CA ARG A 186 18.18 -3.32 15.00
C ARG A 186 19.40 -4.19 15.30
N LYS A 187 20.58 -3.56 15.27
CA LYS A 187 21.84 -4.26 15.58
C LYS A 187 21.87 -4.82 17.00
N GLU A 188 21.27 -4.13 17.96
CA GLU A 188 21.17 -4.62 19.34
C GLU A 188 20.23 -5.82 19.46
N GLU A 189 19.08 -5.82 18.76
CA GLU A 189 18.15 -6.97 18.77
C GLU A 189 18.66 -8.19 17.98
N VAL A 190 19.31 -7.96 16.83
CA VAL A 190 19.82 -9.03 15.97
C VAL A 190 21.20 -9.52 16.44
N MET A 191 22.04 -8.67 17.03
CA MET A 191 23.29 -9.12 17.65
C MET A 191 23.05 -9.94 18.92
N ALA A 192 21.98 -9.68 19.64
CA ALA A 192 21.56 -10.59 20.73
C ALA A 192 21.18 -11.99 20.22
N ARG A 193 20.83 -12.12 18.93
CA ARG A 193 20.47 -13.39 18.28
C ARG A 193 21.59 -14.00 17.42
N HIS A 194 22.56 -13.21 16.92
CA HIS A 194 23.61 -13.70 16.02
C HIS A 194 25.00 -13.14 16.41
N GLN A 195 25.68 -13.84 17.26
CA GLN A 195 26.96 -13.47 17.84
C GLN A 195 28.18 -13.58 16.90
N GLN A 196 28.05 -13.59 15.59
CA GLN A 196 29.20 -13.64 14.67
C GLN A 196 28.94 -12.99 13.30
N ARG A 197 29.03 -11.67 13.18
CA ARG A 197 29.52 -11.06 11.93
C ARG A 197 30.26 -9.75 12.21
N ARG A 198 31.53 -9.70 11.80
CA ARG A 198 32.40 -8.51 11.86
C ARG A 198 31.75 -7.35 11.13
N VAL A 199 31.69 -6.19 11.78
CA VAL A 199 31.21 -4.93 11.21
C VAL A 199 32.11 -4.55 10.03
N ALA A 200 31.59 -4.65 8.82
CA ALA A 200 32.23 -4.09 7.64
C ALA A 200 31.90 -2.59 7.55
N PHE A 201 32.89 -1.77 7.25
CA PHE A 201 32.73 -0.34 7.06
C PHE A 201 32.05 -0.10 5.69
N HIS A 202 30.87 0.50 5.66
CA HIS A 202 30.15 0.76 4.42
C HIS A 202 30.32 2.22 4.02
N LEU A 203 30.60 2.47 2.75
CA LEU A 203 30.54 3.81 2.15
C LEU A 203 29.08 4.31 2.01
N GLY A 204 28.12 3.40 2.06
CA GLY A 204 26.69 3.67 1.93
C GLY A 204 26.20 3.79 0.48
N VAL A 205 24.89 3.63 0.31
CA VAL A 205 24.20 3.75 -0.96
C VAL A 205 23.79 5.20 -1.18
N THR A 206 24.22 5.76 -2.31
CA THR A 206 23.93 7.12 -2.77
C THR A 206 23.25 7.07 -4.14
N PRO A 207 22.69 8.17 -4.66
CA PRO A 207 22.16 8.23 -6.03
C PRO A 207 23.14 7.72 -7.09
N ALA A 208 24.42 8.06 -6.99
CA ALA A 208 25.45 7.58 -7.93
C ALA A 208 25.61 6.06 -7.88
N VAL A 209 25.52 5.45 -6.69
CA VAL A 209 25.56 3.99 -6.51
C VAL A 209 24.32 3.32 -7.15
N ILE A 210 23.13 3.86 -6.92
CA ILE A 210 21.87 3.39 -7.51
C ILE A 210 21.94 3.47 -9.04
N ARG A 211 22.28 4.62 -9.59
CA ARG A 211 22.38 4.83 -11.04
C ARG A 211 23.37 3.87 -11.67
N LYS A 212 24.55 3.72 -11.05
CA LYS A 212 25.56 2.74 -11.52
C LYS A 212 25.07 1.31 -11.45
N ARG A 213 24.39 0.90 -10.36
CA ARG A 213 23.92 -0.48 -10.19
C ARG A 213 22.86 -0.86 -11.21
N TYR A 214 21.94 0.05 -11.49
CA TYR A 214 20.83 -0.21 -12.41
C TYR A 214 21.08 0.27 -13.84
N ASN A 215 22.35 0.61 -14.17
CA ASN A 215 22.80 1.04 -15.49
C ASN A 215 22.09 2.30 -16.01
N LEU A 216 21.75 3.23 -15.10
CA LEU A 216 21.34 4.57 -15.46
C LEU A 216 22.58 5.42 -15.75
N THR A 217 22.57 6.12 -16.87
CA THR A 217 23.62 7.10 -17.25
C THR A 217 23.24 8.51 -16.80
N ASP A 218 24.17 9.43 -16.82
CA ASP A 218 23.90 10.84 -16.46
C ASP A 218 22.88 11.51 -17.40
N GLY A 219 22.73 10.99 -18.63
CA GLY A 219 21.72 11.42 -19.61
C GLY A 219 20.34 10.79 -19.43
N ASP A 220 20.17 9.83 -18.52
CA ASP A 220 18.87 9.24 -18.23
C ASP A 220 18.11 10.11 -17.22
N ILE A 221 17.51 11.18 -17.75
CA ILE A 221 16.74 12.19 -17.02
C ILE A 221 15.42 12.46 -17.75
N GLY A 222 14.43 12.98 -17.06
CA GLY A 222 13.15 13.39 -17.65
C GLY A 222 13.31 14.58 -18.60
N ALA A 223 12.65 14.50 -19.73
CA ALA A 223 12.65 15.55 -20.76
C ALA A 223 11.27 16.20 -20.95
N LEU A 224 10.19 15.51 -20.58
CA LEU A 224 8.83 15.99 -20.85
C LEU A 224 8.20 16.67 -19.62
N PRO A 225 7.61 17.87 -19.79
CA PRO A 225 6.97 18.59 -18.68
C PRO A 225 5.64 17.97 -18.24
N ASN A 226 5.00 17.17 -19.08
CA ASN A 226 3.72 16.51 -18.81
C ASN A 226 3.87 15.11 -18.21
N ASN A 227 5.10 14.67 -17.93
CA ASN A 227 5.36 13.45 -17.17
C ASN A 227 5.60 13.80 -15.69
N SER A 228 4.99 13.05 -14.78
CA SER A 228 5.16 13.27 -13.35
C SER A 228 5.14 11.99 -12.53
N GLN A 229 5.79 12.06 -11.36
CA GLN A 229 5.89 11.01 -10.35
C GLN A 229 5.45 11.55 -8.99
N ALA A 230 5.13 10.68 -8.03
CA ALA A 230 4.70 11.10 -6.71
C ALA A 230 5.16 10.17 -5.59
N CYS A 231 5.31 10.74 -4.40
CA CYS A 231 5.36 10.03 -3.13
C CYS A 231 4.09 10.30 -2.32
N ALA A 232 3.55 9.27 -1.66
CA ALA A 232 2.48 9.43 -0.70
C ALA A 232 3.01 9.23 0.72
N GLN A 233 2.88 10.26 1.54
CA GLN A 233 3.38 10.33 2.91
C GLN A 233 2.23 10.36 3.90
N PHE A 234 2.40 9.73 5.06
CA PHE A 234 1.35 9.50 6.05
C PHE A 234 1.83 9.80 7.46
N LEU A 235 0.90 9.92 8.40
CA LEU A 235 1.17 10.04 9.83
C LEU A 235 2.04 11.26 10.18
N GLU A 236 1.81 12.38 9.47
CA GLU A 236 2.57 13.63 9.66
C GLU A 236 4.08 13.46 9.44
N GLN A 237 4.46 12.55 8.56
CA GLN A 237 5.80 12.49 8.03
C GLN A 237 5.93 13.58 6.96
N TYR A 238 6.77 14.57 7.20
CA TYR A 238 7.01 15.70 6.29
C TYR A 238 8.46 15.70 5.82
N PHE A 239 8.67 15.95 4.52
CA PHE A 239 10.00 16.28 4.03
C PHE A 239 10.30 17.77 4.26
N HIS A 240 11.56 18.15 4.27
CA HIS A 240 11.96 19.56 4.36
C HIS A 240 12.61 20.00 3.05
N PRO A 241 12.15 21.08 2.39
CA PRO A 241 12.73 21.54 1.12
C PRO A 241 14.23 21.83 1.19
N ALA A 242 14.71 22.33 2.33
CA ALA A 242 16.13 22.60 2.53
C ALA A 242 16.99 21.32 2.65
N ASP A 243 16.42 20.25 3.23
CA ASP A 243 17.11 18.95 3.32
C ASP A 243 17.23 18.31 1.94
N LEU A 244 16.15 18.36 1.14
CA LEU A 244 16.15 17.90 -0.24
C LEU A 244 17.18 18.66 -1.10
N ALA A 245 17.23 19.98 -0.98
CA ALA A 245 18.19 20.80 -1.70
C ALA A 245 19.63 20.46 -1.31
N GLU A 246 19.89 20.25 -0.02
CA GLU A 246 21.20 19.83 0.49
C GLU A 246 21.57 18.43 0.01
N PHE A 247 20.63 17.47 0.03
CA PHE A 247 20.84 16.12 -0.50
C PHE A 247 21.23 16.15 -1.99
N MET A 248 20.50 16.92 -2.81
CA MET A 248 20.79 17.05 -4.24
C MET A 248 22.13 17.75 -4.49
N TRP A 249 22.50 18.73 -3.67
CA TRP A 249 23.82 19.35 -3.73
C TRP A 249 24.94 18.36 -3.39
N LEU A 250 24.76 17.54 -2.36
CA LEU A 250 25.77 16.56 -1.93
C LEU A 250 25.92 15.39 -2.92
N PHE A 251 24.82 14.89 -3.47
CA PHE A 251 24.78 13.60 -4.18
C PHE A 251 24.29 13.67 -5.64
N GLY A 252 23.79 14.82 -6.08
CA GLY A 252 23.19 14.99 -7.41
C GLY A 252 24.10 15.60 -8.47
N SER A 253 25.37 15.88 -8.17
CA SER A 253 26.28 16.65 -9.03
C SER A 253 26.59 16.03 -10.39
N SER A 254 26.37 14.73 -10.59
CA SER A 254 26.70 14.02 -11.82
C SER A 254 25.57 13.96 -12.86
N PHE A 255 24.34 14.37 -12.53
CA PHE A 255 23.18 14.30 -13.43
C PHE A 255 22.29 15.54 -13.30
N GLY A 256 21.57 15.88 -14.37
CA GLY A 256 20.58 16.97 -14.34
C GLY A 256 19.40 16.60 -13.43
N HIS A 257 19.08 17.43 -12.45
CA HIS A 257 18.06 17.16 -11.45
C HIS A 257 17.28 18.41 -11.05
N ARG A 258 16.14 18.20 -10.42
CA ARG A 258 15.40 19.22 -9.65
C ARG A 258 15.78 19.11 -8.18
N SER A 259 15.79 20.22 -7.49
CA SER A 259 16.06 20.29 -6.03
C SER A 259 14.83 20.72 -5.23
N GLN A 260 13.68 20.79 -5.88
CA GLN A 260 12.41 21.18 -5.28
C GLN A 260 11.29 20.28 -5.79
N VAL A 261 10.33 19.98 -4.92
CA VAL A 261 9.06 19.32 -5.24
C VAL A 261 8.18 20.33 -5.97
N ASP A 262 7.54 19.90 -7.06
CA ASP A 262 6.71 20.79 -7.88
C ASP A 262 5.34 21.07 -7.23
N GLN A 263 4.77 20.07 -6.53
CA GLN A 263 3.47 20.23 -5.88
C GLN A 263 3.38 19.41 -4.59
N VAL A 264 2.80 20.00 -3.56
CA VAL A 264 2.37 19.31 -2.35
C VAL A 264 0.84 19.32 -2.29
N VAL A 265 0.24 18.14 -2.20
CA VAL A 265 -1.20 17.95 -2.04
C VAL A 265 -1.47 17.53 -0.59
N GLY A 266 -2.29 18.30 0.11
CA GLY A 266 -2.56 18.10 1.52
C GLY A 266 -1.78 19.06 2.43
N HIS A 267 -1.57 18.67 3.68
CA HIS A 267 -0.94 19.52 4.68
C HIS A 267 0.55 19.24 4.80
N GLN A 268 1.38 20.27 4.63
CA GLN A 268 2.81 20.23 4.88
C GLN A 268 3.10 20.91 6.22
N GLY A 269 3.55 20.14 7.21
CA GLY A 269 3.92 20.69 8.52
C GLY A 269 5.23 21.49 8.49
N LEU A 270 5.34 22.43 9.42
CA LEU A 270 6.53 23.27 9.62
C LEU A 270 7.50 22.71 10.67
N GLY A 271 7.19 21.53 11.23
CA GLY A 271 7.98 20.88 12.27
C GLY A 271 9.26 20.20 11.74
N LYS A 272 9.84 19.34 12.58
CA LYS A 272 11.00 18.53 12.19
C LYS A 272 10.65 17.62 11.00
N ALA A 273 11.60 17.48 10.07
CA ALA A 273 11.48 16.54 8.97
C ALA A 273 11.39 15.09 9.48
N GLY A 274 10.54 14.29 8.84
CA GLY A 274 10.47 12.86 9.05
C GLY A 274 11.52 12.15 8.19
N LEU A 275 12.17 11.14 8.75
CA LEU A 275 13.19 10.36 8.03
C LEU A 275 12.61 9.64 6.80
N GLU A 276 11.41 9.04 6.95
CA GLU A 276 10.69 8.35 5.87
C GLU A 276 10.40 9.31 4.72
N ALA A 277 9.80 10.46 5.03
CA ALA A 277 9.42 11.44 4.03
C ALA A 277 10.63 12.03 3.29
N SER A 278 11.74 12.25 3.99
CA SER A 278 13.01 12.70 3.38
C SER A 278 13.56 11.64 2.42
N LEU A 279 13.64 10.38 2.86
CA LEU A 279 14.11 9.25 2.04
C LEU A 279 13.32 9.13 0.75
N ASP A 280 12.00 9.07 0.84
CA ASP A 280 11.10 8.85 -0.30
C ASP A 280 11.31 9.90 -1.39
N VAL A 281 11.30 11.19 -1.00
CA VAL A 281 11.42 12.31 -1.94
C VAL A 281 12.83 12.38 -2.52
N GLU A 282 13.87 12.19 -1.70
CA GLU A 282 15.26 12.23 -2.13
C GLU A 282 15.57 11.16 -3.19
N TYR A 283 15.05 9.95 -3.00
CA TYR A 283 15.38 8.84 -3.89
C TYR A 283 14.47 8.70 -5.10
N ILE A 284 13.21 9.12 -5.05
CA ILE A 284 12.40 9.20 -6.26
C ILE A 284 12.90 10.31 -7.19
N MET A 285 13.30 11.48 -6.62
CA MET A 285 13.77 12.62 -7.39
C MET A 285 15.20 12.45 -7.93
N SER A 286 16.06 11.69 -7.27
CA SER A 286 17.41 11.42 -7.75
C SER A 286 17.47 10.26 -8.75
N THR A 287 16.56 9.30 -8.67
CA THR A 287 16.45 8.20 -9.63
C THR A 287 15.63 8.62 -10.83
N GLY A 288 14.40 9.12 -10.64
CA GLY A 288 13.57 9.76 -11.66
C GLY A 288 13.98 11.22 -11.86
N ALA A 289 15.25 11.43 -12.17
CA ALA A 289 15.87 12.75 -12.22
C ALA A 289 15.19 13.67 -13.24
N ASN A 290 15.02 14.94 -12.89
CA ASN A 290 14.38 15.99 -13.69
C ASN A 290 12.89 15.77 -14.03
N ILE A 291 12.23 14.76 -13.46
CA ILE A 291 10.79 14.53 -13.61
C ILE A 291 10.02 15.37 -12.59
N SER A 292 8.88 15.97 -13.02
CA SER A 292 8.00 16.70 -12.11
C SER A 292 7.53 15.79 -10.97
N THR A 293 7.72 16.22 -9.73
CA THR A 293 7.47 15.41 -8.54
C THR A 293 6.43 16.04 -7.64
N TRP A 294 5.42 15.23 -7.26
CA TRP A 294 4.38 15.63 -6.33
C TRP A 294 4.54 14.86 -5.00
N VAL A 295 4.11 15.50 -3.92
CA VAL A 295 4.02 14.86 -2.61
C VAL A 295 2.59 14.92 -2.12
N PHE A 296 1.98 13.76 -1.87
CA PHE A 296 0.71 13.65 -1.19
C PHE A 296 0.96 13.52 0.30
N SER A 297 0.71 14.61 1.03
CA SER A 297 0.96 14.69 2.47
C SER A 297 -0.34 14.47 3.25
N ASN A 298 -0.43 13.32 3.91
CA ASN A 298 -1.63 12.89 4.63
C ASN A 298 -1.37 12.92 6.13
N ALA A 299 -2.23 13.63 6.87
CA ALA A 299 -2.25 13.61 8.31
C ALA A 299 -2.51 12.19 8.86
N GLY A 300 -3.02 12.01 10.04
CA GLY A 300 -3.46 10.72 10.56
C GLY A 300 -2.90 10.35 11.92
N ARG A 301 -2.32 11.33 12.64
CA ARG A 301 -1.91 11.15 14.04
C ARG A 301 -3.03 11.41 15.04
N HIS A 302 -4.09 12.07 14.60
CA HIS A 302 -5.14 12.59 15.47
C HIS A 302 -6.51 11.99 15.16
N GLU A 303 -7.46 12.35 15.96
CA GLU A 303 -8.82 11.84 16.06
C GLU A 303 -9.54 11.71 14.70
N SER A 304 -10.33 10.66 14.54
CA SER A 304 -11.16 10.38 13.36
C SER A 304 -10.44 10.33 12.01
N GLN A 305 -9.11 10.45 11.97
CA GLN A 305 -8.33 10.46 10.74
C GLN A 305 -8.10 9.03 10.21
N GLU A 306 -8.35 8.84 8.90
CA GLU A 306 -8.05 7.65 8.12
C GLU A 306 -7.11 8.02 6.96
N PRO A 307 -5.81 8.17 7.22
CA PRO A 307 -4.90 8.84 6.29
C PRO A 307 -4.74 8.09 4.97
N PHE A 308 -4.74 6.77 5.00
CA PHE A 308 -4.60 5.95 3.81
C PHE A 308 -5.86 6.01 2.92
N LEU A 309 -7.03 5.94 3.54
CA LEU A 309 -8.29 6.12 2.84
C LEU A 309 -8.39 7.55 2.25
N ALA A 310 -7.99 8.57 3.02
CA ALA A 310 -8.01 9.96 2.55
C ALA A 310 -7.16 10.15 1.27
N TRP A 311 -5.98 9.53 1.18
CA TRP A 311 -5.18 9.56 -0.04
C TRP A 311 -5.90 8.91 -1.23
N LEU A 312 -6.52 7.74 -1.05
CA LEU A 312 -7.27 7.07 -2.11
C LEU A 312 -8.49 7.90 -2.58
N LEU A 313 -9.17 8.59 -1.64
CA LEU A 313 -10.25 9.51 -1.99
C LEU A 313 -9.74 10.70 -2.82
N LEU A 314 -8.55 11.23 -2.51
CA LEU A 314 -7.90 12.26 -3.34
C LEU A 314 -7.63 11.74 -4.75
N LEU A 315 -7.12 10.52 -4.91
CA LEU A 315 -6.93 9.92 -6.24
C LEU A 315 -8.26 9.79 -7.01
N SER A 316 -9.33 9.37 -6.34
CA SER A 316 -10.67 9.22 -6.92
C SER A 316 -11.42 10.54 -7.10
N ASN A 317 -10.84 11.66 -6.69
CA ASN A 317 -11.43 13.00 -6.82
C ASN A 317 -10.61 13.95 -7.72
N THR A 318 -9.42 13.53 -8.14
CA THR A 318 -8.50 14.37 -8.95
C THR A 318 -8.42 13.82 -10.37
N SER A 319 -8.70 14.66 -11.37
CA SER A 319 -8.71 14.26 -12.79
C SER A 319 -7.31 14.05 -13.35
N SER A 320 -6.37 14.94 -13.03
CA SER A 320 -4.97 14.85 -13.47
C SER A 320 -4.07 14.48 -12.32
N LEU A 321 -3.37 13.37 -12.45
CA LEU A 321 -2.52 12.78 -11.41
C LEU A 321 -1.16 12.39 -12.01
N PRO A 322 -0.09 12.37 -11.20
CA PRO A 322 1.15 11.70 -11.59
C PRO A 322 0.89 10.25 -12.00
N SER A 323 1.55 9.80 -13.06
CA SER A 323 1.37 8.43 -13.57
C SER A 323 2.00 7.35 -12.68
N VAL A 324 2.94 7.72 -11.82
CA VAL A 324 3.66 6.81 -10.91
C VAL A 324 3.56 7.32 -9.48
N HIS A 325 3.12 6.45 -8.57
CA HIS A 325 3.04 6.74 -7.14
C HIS A 325 3.87 5.73 -6.36
N SER A 326 4.79 6.22 -5.54
CA SER A 326 5.58 5.44 -4.58
C SER A 326 5.00 5.58 -3.18
N VAL A 327 4.71 4.45 -2.54
CA VAL A 327 4.03 4.39 -1.24
C VAL A 327 4.79 3.48 -0.29
N SER A 328 5.45 4.08 0.68
CA SER A 328 6.19 3.39 1.74
C SER A 328 5.33 3.18 2.99
N TYR A 329 4.11 2.66 2.81
CA TYR A 329 3.13 2.49 3.88
C TYR A 329 2.40 1.15 3.75
N GLY A 330 2.02 0.56 4.89
CA GLY A 330 1.23 -0.67 4.92
C GLY A 330 1.00 -1.16 6.35
N ASP A 331 0.21 -2.23 6.45
CA ASP A 331 -0.15 -2.89 7.69
C ASP A 331 -0.18 -4.40 7.49
N ASP A 332 -0.23 -5.20 8.55
CA ASP A 332 -0.43 -6.63 8.42
C ASP A 332 -1.86 -6.95 7.99
N GLU A 333 -2.07 -7.90 7.08
CA GLU A 333 -3.42 -8.29 6.62
C GLU A 333 -4.36 -8.65 7.78
N ASP A 334 -3.84 -9.33 8.79
CA ASP A 334 -4.66 -9.80 9.92
C ASP A 334 -4.94 -8.72 10.99
N SER A 335 -4.44 -7.50 10.80
CA SER A 335 -4.79 -6.32 11.59
C SER A 335 -5.95 -5.52 10.97
N LEU A 336 -6.39 -5.87 9.78
CA LEU A 336 -7.40 -5.17 8.99
C LEU A 336 -8.62 -6.05 8.75
N SER A 337 -9.82 -5.44 8.66
CA SER A 337 -11.01 -6.17 8.27
C SER A 337 -10.99 -6.53 6.79
N ARG A 338 -11.61 -7.66 6.44
CA ARG A 338 -11.72 -8.10 5.04
C ARG A 338 -12.53 -7.13 4.19
N ALA A 339 -13.57 -6.52 4.76
CA ALA A 339 -14.40 -5.54 4.05
C ALA A 339 -13.57 -4.31 3.67
N TYR A 340 -12.77 -3.78 4.61
CA TYR A 340 -11.85 -2.67 4.37
C TYR A 340 -10.83 -3.02 3.27
N MET A 341 -10.13 -4.14 3.40
CA MET A 341 -9.12 -4.56 2.40
C MET A 341 -9.71 -4.76 1.01
N LYS A 342 -10.88 -5.42 0.91
CA LYS A 342 -11.59 -5.61 -0.37
C LYS A 342 -11.98 -4.29 -1.01
N ARG A 343 -12.50 -3.34 -0.22
CA ARG A 343 -12.87 -2.03 -0.74
C ARG A 343 -11.65 -1.25 -1.23
N LEU A 344 -10.55 -1.23 -0.48
CA LEU A 344 -9.32 -0.57 -0.90
C LEU A 344 -8.72 -1.22 -2.15
N ASN A 345 -8.82 -2.55 -2.26
CA ASN A 345 -8.42 -3.26 -3.47
C ASN A 345 -9.20 -2.79 -4.71
N TRP A 346 -10.47 -2.45 -4.56
CA TRP A 346 -11.25 -1.81 -5.63
C TRP A 346 -10.77 -0.40 -5.96
N GLU A 347 -10.32 0.37 -4.95
CA GLU A 347 -9.74 1.69 -5.21
C GLU A 347 -8.42 1.59 -5.98
N PHE A 348 -7.57 0.58 -5.71
CA PHE A 348 -6.38 0.30 -6.51
C PHE A 348 -6.76 -0.12 -7.95
N MET A 349 -7.79 -0.91 -8.12
CA MET A 349 -8.31 -1.29 -9.43
C MET A 349 -8.82 -0.06 -10.21
N LYS A 350 -9.48 0.90 -9.55
CA LYS A 350 -9.87 2.19 -10.15
C LYS A 350 -8.64 2.99 -10.62
N ALA A 351 -7.59 3.06 -9.81
CA ALA A 351 -6.34 3.71 -10.17
C ALA A 351 -5.67 3.02 -11.37
N ALA A 352 -5.63 1.68 -11.38
CA ALA A 352 -5.12 0.89 -12.50
C ALA A 352 -5.89 1.14 -13.81
N ALA A 353 -7.23 1.22 -13.74
CA ALA A 353 -8.08 1.54 -14.91
C ALA A 353 -7.78 2.93 -15.49
N ARG A 354 -7.29 3.86 -14.67
CA ARG A 354 -6.89 5.21 -15.06
C ARG A 354 -5.44 5.32 -15.53
N GLY A 355 -4.72 4.21 -15.59
CA GLY A 355 -3.32 4.16 -16.04
C GLY A 355 -2.30 4.62 -14.99
N LEU A 356 -2.63 4.53 -13.71
CA LEU A 356 -1.69 4.82 -12.64
C LEU A 356 -0.88 3.57 -12.27
N THR A 357 0.43 3.74 -12.08
CA THR A 357 1.30 2.74 -11.48
C THR A 357 1.42 3.03 -10.00
N LEU A 358 0.85 2.15 -9.17
CA LEU A 358 0.96 2.24 -7.71
C LEU A 358 2.01 1.24 -7.22
N LEU A 359 3.10 1.75 -6.65
CA LEU A 359 4.19 0.96 -6.09
C LEU A 359 4.10 0.96 -4.57
N PHE A 360 4.15 -0.22 -3.97
CA PHE A 360 4.13 -0.38 -2.51
C PHE A 360 5.36 -1.12 -2.00
N ALA A 361 5.93 -0.62 -0.91
CA ALA A 361 6.95 -1.34 -0.17
C ALA A 361 6.40 -2.67 0.38
N SER A 362 7.17 -3.75 0.24
CA SER A 362 6.73 -5.09 0.64
C SER A 362 6.68 -5.31 2.15
N GLY A 363 7.39 -4.50 2.93
CA GLY A 363 7.51 -4.59 4.39
C GLY A 363 8.92 -4.90 4.86
N ASP A 364 9.16 -4.69 6.15
CA ASP A 364 10.48 -4.78 6.75
C ASP A 364 10.58 -5.85 7.86
N GLU A 365 9.62 -6.77 7.89
CA GLU A 365 9.53 -7.85 8.88
C GLU A 365 9.74 -9.25 8.28
N GLY A 366 10.32 -9.33 7.07
CA GLY A 366 10.50 -10.58 6.35
C GLY A 366 9.16 -11.26 6.03
N ALA A 367 9.02 -12.56 6.29
CA ALA A 367 7.76 -13.28 6.14
C ALA A 367 6.68 -12.87 7.18
N GLY A 368 7.05 -12.03 8.16
CA GLY A 368 6.21 -11.74 9.31
C GLY A 368 5.96 -12.97 10.19
N CYS A 369 5.25 -12.76 11.30
CA CYS A 369 4.98 -13.85 12.23
C CYS A 369 3.73 -13.63 13.06
N ARG A 370 2.92 -14.69 13.17
CA ARG A 370 1.84 -14.79 14.13
C ARG A 370 1.91 -16.11 14.89
N LYS A 371 1.89 -16.04 16.22
CA LYS A 371 1.71 -17.21 17.07
C LYS A 371 0.24 -17.55 17.20
N LEU A 372 -0.11 -18.78 16.88
CA LEU A 372 -1.45 -19.32 17.02
C LEU A 372 -1.58 -20.10 18.33
N ALA A 373 -2.83 -20.39 18.74
CA ALA A 373 -3.10 -21.27 19.86
C ALA A 373 -2.40 -22.64 19.67
N GLY A 374 -1.87 -23.21 20.74
CA GLY A 374 -1.13 -24.48 20.71
C GLY A 374 0.32 -24.37 20.21
N GLY A 375 0.90 -23.16 20.22
CA GLY A 375 2.33 -22.94 19.88
C GLY A 375 2.66 -23.01 18.39
N ARG A 376 1.65 -23.12 17.52
CA ARG A 376 1.84 -23.07 16.06
C ARG A 376 2.18 -21.66 15.61
N HIS A 377 2.88 -21.56 14.50
CA HIS A 377 3.23 -20.29 13.86
C HIS A 377 2.65 -20.22 12.45
N THR A 378 2.33 -19.01 11.96
CA THR A 378 2.00 -18.74 10.56
C THR A 378 2.70 -17.47 10.12
N PHE A 379 3.03 -17.37 8.83
CA PHE A 379 3.56 -16.16 8.24
C PHE A 379 2.47 -15.10 8.15
N ARG A 380 2.88 -13.86 8.11
CA ARG A 380 1.99 -12.71 8.25
C ARG A 380 2.17 -11.76 7.06
N PRO A 381 1.37 -11.92 6.00
CA PRO A 381 1.47 -11.05 4.83
C PRO A 381 1.07 -9.61 5.14
N SER A 382 1.61 -8.68 4.37
CA SER A 382 1.39 -7.24 4.49
C SER A 382 0.41 -6.72 3.43
N PHE A 383 -0.48 -5.81 3.81
CA PHE A 383 -1.36 -5.08 2.91
C PHE A 383 -1.02 -3.58 2.94
N PRO A 384 -1.02 -2.84 1.81
CA PRO A 384 -1.47 -3.20 0.45
C PRO A 384 -0.51 -4.02 -0.40
N ALA A 385 0.67 -4.38 0.08
CA ALA A 385 1.66 -5.17 -0.68
C ALA A 385 1.08 -6.46 -1.29
N SER A 386 0.13 -7.10 -0.60
CA SER A 386 -0.56 -8.31 -1.06
C SER A 386 -1.78 -8.06 -1.96
N SER A 387 -2.08 -6.80 -2.34
CA SER A 387 -3.15 -6.52 -3.31
C SER A 387 -2.76 -6.95 -4.72
N PRO A 388 -3.66 -7.56 -5.50
CA PRO A 388 -3.40 -7.94 -6.89
C PRO A 388 -3.37 -6.77 -7.87
N TYR A 389 -3.69 -5.54 -7.46
CA TYR A 389 -3.73 -4.36 -8.32
C TYR A 389 -2.65 -3.31 -8.01
N VAL A 390 -1.64 -3.69 -7.24
CA VAL A 390 -0.46 -2.88 -6.99
C VAL A 390 0.81 -3.62 -7.38
N THR A 391 1.88 -2.89 -7.67
CA THR A 391 3.21 -3.47 -7.88
C THR A 391 3.99 -3.37 -6.57
N THR A 392 4.46 -4.49 -6.07
CA THR A 392 5.11 -4.57 -4.76
C THR A 392 6.61 -4.70 -4.91
N VAL A 393 7.35 -3.86 -4.17
CA VAL A 393 8.80 -3.75 -4.24
C VAL A 393 9.45 -4.31 -2.97
N GLY A 394 10.26 -5.33 -3.14
CA GLY A 394 11.10 -5.95 -2.09
C GLY A 394 12.46 -5.28 -1.95
N GLY A 395 13.26 -5.80 -1.04
CA GLY A 395 14.57 -5.26 -0.69
C GLY A 395 15.74 -6.20 -0.97
N THR A 396 16.85 -5.62 -1.43
CA THR A 396 18.13 -6.30 -1.63
C THR A 396 19.28 -5.55 -0.98
N ALA A 397 20.39 -6.25 -0.79
CA ALA A 397 21.65 -5.69 -0.30
C ALA A 397 22.82 -6.14 -1.17
N PHE A 398 23.92 -5.38 -1.22
CA PHE A 398 25.12 -5.85 -1.90
C PHE A 398 25.78 -7.03 -1.16
N LYS A 399 26.14 -8.07 -1.90
CA LYS A 399 26.93 -9.19 -1.35
C LYS A 399 28.28 -8.70 -0.80
N ASN A 400 28.93 -7.78 -1.50
CA ASN A 400 30.13 -7.09 -1.03
C ASN A 400 29.78 -5.60 -0.80
N PRO A 401 29.67 -5.19 0.46
CA PRO A 401 29.20 -3.85 0.79
C PRO A 401 30.12 -2.72 0.33
N PHE A 402 31.40 -3.01 0.01
CA PHE A 402 32.39 -2.02 -0.43
C PHE A 402 32.43 -1.81 -1.94
N ARG A 403 31.65 -2.59 -2.71
CA ARG A 403 31.66 -2.54 -4.19
C ARG A 403 30.26 -2.63 -4.73
N VAL A 404 29.98 -1.90 -5.79
CA VAL A 404 28.79 -2.13 -6.61
C VAL A 404 28.94 -3.48 -7.29
N THR A 405 28.33 -4.51 -6.69
CA THR A 405 28.38 -5.90 -7.11
C THR A 405 26.97 -6.44 -7.35
N TRP A 406 26.84 -7.74 -7.50
CA TRP A 406 25.53 -8.38 -7.50
C TRP A 406 24.87 -8.29 -6.11
N GLU A 407 23.56 -8.34 -6.13
CA GLU A 407 22.72 -8.23 -4.96
C GLU A 407 22.40 -9.61 -4.38
N VAL A 408 22.11 -9.60 -3.11
CA VAL A 408 21.53 -10.71 -2.35
C VAL A 408 20.26 -10.22 -1.67
N THR A 409 19.39 -11.10 -1.23
CA THR A 409 18.24 -10.72 -0.41
C THR A 409 18.65 -9.85 0.77
N ASP A 410 17.94 -8.75 0.96
CA ASP A 410 17.96 -8.10 2.28
C ASP A 410 17.10 -8.92 3.25
N TYR A 411 17.64 -9.24 4.41
CA TYR A 411 16.98 -10.09 5.40
C TYR A 411 15.66 -9.49 5.96
N ILE A 412 15.47 -8.18 5.82
CA ILE A 412 14.23 -7.50 6.23
C ILE A 412 13.16 -7.51 5.14
N SER A 413 13.51 -7.79 3.87
CA SER A 413 12.57 -7.73 2.76
C SER A 413 11.28 -8.48 3.06
N GLY A 414 10.15 -7.76 3.01
CA GLY A 414 8.83 -8.37 3.17
C GLY A 414 8.46 -9.22 1.97
N GLY A 415 7.74 -10.31 2.20
CA GLY A 415 7.26 -11.15 1.10
C GLY A 415 6.46 -12.36 1.57
N GLY A 416 5.79 -12.99 0.64
CA GLY A 416 4.94 -14.14 0.92
C GLY A 416 3.68 -14.20 0.06
N PHE A 417 2.58 -14.66 0.66
CA PHE A 417 1.32 -14.97 -0.02
C PHE A 417 0.14 -14.43 0.77
N SER A 418 -0.81 -13.79 0.10
CA SER A 418 -2.01 -13.25 0.72
C SER A 418 -2.90 -14.36 1.33
N ASN A 419 -3.49 -14.07 2.49
CA ASN A 419 -4.56 -14.87 3.07
C ASN A 419 -5.96 -14.38 2.64
N VAL A 420 -6.04 -13.25 1.95
CA VAL A 420 -7.29 -12.57 1.59
C VAL A 420 -7.54 -12.58 0.09
N PHE A 421 -6.52 -12.29 -0.71
CA PHE A 421 -6.63 -12.18 -2.16
C PHE A 421 -6.09 -13.44 -2.85
N PRO A 422 -6.86 -14.02 -3.79
CA PRO A 422 -6.38 -15.15 -4.57
C PRO A 422 -5.24 -14.71 -5.51
N MET A 423 -4.45 -15.68 -5.96
CA MET A 423 -3.43 -15.48 -6.97
C MET A 423 -4.07 -14.99 -8.28
N PRO A 424 -3.66 -13.83 -8.81
CA PRO A 424 -4.21 -13.30 -10.05
C PRO A 424 -3.71 -14.06 -11.27
N ASP A 425 -4.46 -13.96 -12.39
CA ASP A 425 -4.19 -14.69 -13.62
C ASP A 425 -2.78 -14.41 -14.18
N TYR A 426 -2.29 -13.16 -14.08
CA TYR A 426 -0.95 -12.80 -14.55
C TYR A 426 0.18 -13.50 -13.77
N GLN A 427 -0.10 -14.05 -12.58
CA GLN A 427 0.85 -14.85 -11.81
C GLN A 427 0.68 -16.35 -12.03
N GLY A 428 -0.53 -16.81 -12.34
CA GLY A 428 -0.92 -18.23 -12.27
C GLY A 428 -0.08 -19.16 -13.14
N LEU A 429 0.21 -18.78 -14.38
CA LEU A 429 0.99 -19.60 -15.30
C LEU A 429 2.47 -19.63 -14.92
N GLN A 430 3.04 -18.50 -14.52
CA GLN A 430 4.46 -18.36 -14.21
C GLN A 430 4.82 -18.97 -12.84
N LEU A 431 3.91 -18.92 -11.89
CA LEU A 431 4.17 -19.41 -10.52
C LEU A 431 3.63 -20.83 -10.26
N SER A 432 2.81 -21.39 -11.16
CA SER A 432 2.26 -22.76 -11.03
C SER A 432 3.32 -23.86 -11.01
N GLY A 433 4.52 -23.58 -11.54
CA GLY A 433 5.68 -24.49 -11.55
C GLY A 433 6.71 -24.25 -10.44
N ILE A 434 6.51 -23.24 -9.59
CA ILE A 434 7.41 -22.99 -8.46
C ILE A 434 7.11 -24.03 -7.39
N SER A 435 7.57 -25.24 -7.65
CA SER A 435 7.76 -26.28 -6.65
C SER A 435 8.99 -25.89 -5.88
N CYS A 436 8.88 -25.92 -4.56
CA CYS A 436 10.05 -25.87 -3.67
C CYS A 436 11.03 -26.98 -4.06
N THR A 437 11.97 -26.66 -4.95
CA THR A 437 12.92 -27.64 -5.50
C THR A 437 14.04 -27.97 -4.52
N ARG A 438 14.14 -27.26 -3.40
CA ARG A 438 15.10 -27.52 -2.32
C ARG A 438 14.38 -27.73 -1.00
N PRO A 439 14.61 -28.86 -0.29
CA PRO A 439 14.01 -29.12 1.04
C PRO A 439 14.27 -28.02 2.08
N GLN A 440 15.37 -27.26 1.92
CA GLN A 440 15.81 -26.21 2.84
C GLN A 440 15.11 -24.85 2.61
N SER A 441 14.45 -24.63 1.46
CA SER A 441 13.76 -23.38 1.14
C SER A 441 12.23 -23.48 1.27
N CYS A 442 11.72 -24.66 1.59
CA CYS A 442 10.29 -24.94 1.60
C CYS A 442 9.75 -25.08 3.01
N HIS A 443 9.05 -24.08 3.46
CA HIS A 443 8.26 -24.21 4.67
C HIS A 443 7.03 -25.08 4.43
N PRO A 444 6.57 -25.83 5.46
CA PRO A 444 5.31 -26.54 5.37
C PRO A 444 4.18 -25.60 4.94
N ARG A 445 3.29 -26.06 4.05
CA ARG A 445 2.12 -25.29 3.61
C ARG A 445 1.20 -24.81 4.74
N SER A 446 1.38 -25.35 5.94
CA SER A 446 0.72 -24.88 7.15
C SER A 446 1.13 -23.48 7.62
N TYR A 447 2.25 -22.94 7.11
CA TYR A 447 2.73 -21.60 7.47
C TYR A 447 2.16 -20.49 6.58
N TYR A 448 1.70 -20.79 5.37
CA TYR A 448 1.24 -19.81 4.41
C TYR A 448 0.20 -20.36 3.43
N ASN A 449 -0.55 -19.47 2.78
CA ASN A 449 -1.55 -19.81 1.76
C ASN A 449 -0.93 -19.80 0.37
N SER A 450 -0.53 -20.96 -0.16
CA SER A 450 0.12 -21.06 -1.48
C SER A 450 -0.76 -20.70 -2.68
N SER A 451 -2.07 -20.52 -2.49
CA SER A 451 -3.03 -20.07 -3.53
C SER A 451 -3.32 -18.57 -3.48
N GLY A 452 -2.72 -17.86 -2.52
CA GLY A 452 -2.87 -16.42 -2.41
C GLY A 452 -1.98 -15.65 -3.39
N ARG A 453 -2.30 -14.36 -3.58
CA ARG A 453 -1.48 -13.43 -4.34
C ARG A 453 -0.07 -13.43 -3.76
N ALA A 454 0.91 -13.75 -4.59
CA ALA A 454 2.32 -13.88 -4.24
C ALA A 454 3.04 -12.54 -4.41
N TYR A 455 3.91 -12.14 -3.47
CA TYR A 455 4.67 -10.88 -3.50
C TYR A 455 6.04 -11.02 -2.82
N PRO A 456 7.02 -10.12 -3.14
CA PRO A 456 6.94 -8.96 -4.01
C PRO A 456 6.94 -9.31 -5.50
N ASP A 457 6.74 -8.30 -6.38
CA ASP A 457 6.79 -8.48 -7.84
C ASP A 457 8.22 -8.30 -8.37
N LEU A 458 8.95 -7.33 -7.82
CA LEU A 458 10.36 -7.07 -8.07
C LEU A 458 11.00 -6.47 -6.81
N ALA A 459 12.30 -6.20 -6.87
CA ALA A 459 13.03 -5.62 -5.74
C ALA A 459 14.02 -4.54 -6.21
N ALA A 460 14.57 -3.80 -5.25
CA ALA A 460 15.72 -2.94 -5.42
C ALA A 460 16.54 -2.86 -4.13
N LEU A 461 17.72 -2.25 -4.18
CA LEU A 461 18.54 -2.02 -2.99
C LEU A 461 17.72 -1.36 -1.88
N SER A 462 17.84 -1.87 -0.67
CA SER A 462 17.12 -1.43 0.52
C SER A 462 18.02 -1.14 1.71
N ASP A 463 19.32 -1.35 1.59
CA ASP A 463 20.25 -1.32 2.72
C ASP A 463 21.28 -0.21 2.57
N ASN A 464 21.65 0.44 3.68
CA ASN A 464 22.73 1.40 3.83
C ASN A 464 22.61 2.71 3.06
N TYR A 465 21.43 3.26 2.94
CA TYR A 465 21.18 4.53 2.26
C TYR A 465 21.68 5.74 3.05
N TRP A 466 22.17 6.75 2.33
CA TRP A 466 22.37 8.10 2.84
C TRP A 466 21.10 8.91 2.68
N VAL A 467 20.69 9.60 3.73
CA VAL A 467 19.50 10.48 3.74
C VAL A 467 19.88 11.78 4.45
N VAL A 468 19.41 12.91 3.96
CA VAL A 468 19.54 14.20 4.64
C VAL A 468 18.20 14.53 5.30
N THR A 469 18.20 14.61 6.62
CA THR A 469 17.02 15.00 7.38
C THR A 469 17.40 15.92 8.53
N ASN A 470 16.62 16.99 8.71
CA ASN A 470 16.92 18.04 9.71
C ASN A 470 18.35 18.59 9.57
N ARG A 471 18.83 18.75 8.34
CA ARG A 471 20.18 19.20 7.96
C ARG A 471 21.32 18.30 8.45
N ILE A 472 21.02 17.03 8.65
CA ILE A 472 22.00 16.03 9.07
C ILE A 472 22.04 14.93 8.03
N PRO A 473 23.17 14.71 7.33
CA PRO A 473 23.38 13.52 6.51
C PRO A 473 23.46 12.28 7.40
N LEU A 474 22.50 11.39 7.27
CA LEU A 474 22.41 10.14 8.03
C LEU A 474 22.78 8.97 7.13
N PRO A 475 23.82 8.19 7.45
CA PRO A 475 24.11 6.93 6.77
C PRO A 475 23.30 5.78 7.36
N TRP A 476 23.29 4.64 6.64
CA TRP A 476 22.79 3.35 7.12
C TRP A 476 21.27 3.30 7.36
N VAL A 477 20.53 4.06 6.57
CA VAL A 477 19.08 3.95 6.53
C VAL A 477 18.71 2.74 5.68
N SER A 478 17.87 1.85 6.20
CA SER A 478 17.48 0.60 5.55
C SER A 478 15.99 0.37 5.66
N GLY A 479 15.39 -0.21 4.62
CA GLY A 479 13.98 -0.53 4.53
C GLY A 479 13.53 -0.73 3.09
N THR A 480 12.47 -1.48 2.86
CA THR A 480 11.82 -1.56 1.53
C THR A 480 11.24 -0.22 1.09
N SER A 481 11.10 0.70 2.03
CA SER A 481 10.84 2.13 1.79
C SER A 481 11.94 2.82 0.96
N ALA A 482 13.18 2.35 1.01
CA ALA A 482 14.27 2.86 0.17
C ALA A 482 14.20 2.31 -1.27
N SER A 483 13.79 1.05 -1.42
CA SER A 483 13.67 0.38 -2.72
C SER A 483 12.55 0.96 -3.58
N THR A 484 11.42 1.27 -2.95
CA THR A 484 10.18 1.63 -3.64
C THR A 484 10.30 2.92 -4.45
N PRO A 485 10.84 4.04 -3.91
CA PRO A 485 11.02 5.27 -4.67
C PRO A 485 12.07 5.13 -5.79
N VAL A 486 13.07 4.26 -5.62
CA VAL A 486 14.05 3.95 -6.69
C VAL A 486 13.34 3.30 -7.88
N VAL A 487 12.51 2.28 -7.66
CA VAL A 487 11.71 1.67 -8.72
C VAL A 487 10.74 2.69 -9.32
N GLY A 488 10.14 3.55 -8.48
CA GLY A 488 9.27 4.64 -8.92
C GLY A 488 9.94 5.57 -9.91
N GLY A 489 11.14 6.03 -9.59
CA GLY A 489 11.94 6.86 -10.49
C GLY A 489 12.31 6.16 -11.81
N ILE A 490 12.65 4.87 -11.77
CA ILE A 490 12.93 4.06 -12.97
C ILE A 490 11.69 3.96 -13.87
N VAL A 491 10.52 3.64 -13.30
CA VAL A 491 9.25 3.56 -14.05
C VAL A 491 8.87 4.92 -14.64
N ALA A 492 9.06 6.00 -13.89
CA ALA A 492 8.79 7.35 -14.37
C ALA A 492 9.70 7.76 -15.53
N LEU A 493 10.99 7.37 -15.53
CA LEU A 493 11.89 7.55 -16.67
C LEU A 493 11.45 6.73 -17.90
N ILE A 494 10.97 5.50 -17.69
CA ILE A 494 10.43 4.69 -18.78
C ILE A 494 9.19 5.35 -19.38
N ASN A 495 8.29 5.85 -18.53
CA ASN A 495 7.12 6.62 -18.98
C ASN A 495 7.52 7.87 -19.78
N ASP A 496 8.57 8.59 -19.37
CA ASP A 496 9.11 9.73 -20.11
C ASP A 496 9.51 9.33 -21.55
N ARG A 497 10.19 8.21 -21.72
CA ARG A 497 10.59 7.69 -23.03
C ARG A 497 9.41 7.16 -23.86
N ARG A 498 8.40 6.57 -23.21
CA ARG A 498 7.16 6.15 -23.88
C ARG A 498 6.39 7.36 -24.43
N LEU A 499 6.19 8.36 -23.60
CA LEU A 499 5.49 9.61 -23.97
C LEU A 499 6.23 10.36 -25.10
N GLN A 500 7.58 10.39 -25.12
CA GLN A 500 8.35 10.94 -26.23
C GLN A 500 8.08 10.24 -27.56
N LYS A 501 7.69 8.97 -27.53
CA LYS A 501 7.31 8.17 -28.70
C LYS A 501 5.81 8.20 -28.99
N GLY A 502 5.03 9.00 -28.27
CA GLY A 502 3.58 9.07 -28.41
C GLY A 502 2.84 7.84 -27.84
N LEU A 503 3.52 7.02 -27.03
CA LEU A 503 2.93 5.88 -26.35
C LEU A 503 2.33 6.32 -25.00
N PRO A 504 1.27 5.66 -24.53
CA PRO A 504 0.73 5.93 -23.20
C PRO A 504 1.72 5.51 -22.10
N PRO A 505 1.61 6.05 -20.86
CA PRO A 505 2.35 5.53 -19.73
C PRO A 505 2.04 4.05 -19.48
N LEU A 506 2.88 3.37 -18.70
CA LEU A 506 2.77 1.92 -18.46
C LEU A 506 1.49 1.51 -17.73
N GLY A 507 0.94 2.37 -16.85
CA GLY A 507 -0.19 2.02 -16.02
C GLY A 507 0.11 0.91 -15.02
N PHE A 508 -0.83 0.01 -14.76
CA PHE A 508 -0.62 -1.12 -13.87
C PHE A 508 0.41 -2.08 -14.44
N LEU A 509 1.57 -2.13 -13.79
CA LEU A 509 2.80 -2.71 -14.35
C LEU A 509 2.83 -4.25 -14.35
N ASN A 510 2.17 -4.92 -13.40
CA ASN A 510 2.38 -6.35 -13.17
C ASN A 510 2.12 -7.23 -14.39
N PRO A 511 1.04 -7.08 -15.16
CA PRO A 511 0.83 -7.92 -16.34
C PRO A 511 1.99 -7.84 -17.34
N ALA A 512 2.49 -6.62 -17.58
CA ALA A 512 3.64 -6.41 -18.45
C ALA A 512 4.93 -7.02 -17.87
N LEU A 513 5.18 -6.85 -16.57
CA LEU A 513 6.35 -7.35 -15.87
C LEU A 513 6.42 -8.88 -15.88
N TYR A 514 5.32 -9.57 -15.55
CA TYR A 514 5.24 -11.02 -15.54
C TYR A 514 5.38 -11.60 -16.96
N LYS A 515 4.80 -10.93 -17.94
CA LYS A 515 4.89 -11.34 -19.35
C LYS A 515 6.30 -11.28 -19.90
N LEU A 516 7.16 -10.37 -19.44
CA LEU A 516 8.56 -10.33 -19.85
C LEU A 516 9.31 -11.62 -19.53
N GLN A 517 8.81 -12.41 -18.57
CA GLN A 517 9.45 -13.64 -18.10
C GLN A 517 8.87 -14.91 -18.75
N GLU A 518 7.79 -14.82 -19.52
CA GLU A 518 7.16 -16.00 -20.17
C GLU A 518 8.08 -16.72 -21.16
N LYS A 519 8.96 -15.97 -21.83
CA LYS A 519 9.88 -16.51 -22.85
C LYS A 519 11.23 -16.98 -22.28
N GLY A 520 11.31 -17.15 -20.96
CA GLY A 520 12.53 -17.49 -20.23
C GLY A 520 13.16 -16.29 -19.52
N PRO A 521 14.28 -16.48 -18.81
CA PRO A 521 14.92 -15.43 -18.03
C PRO A 521 15.20 -14.19 -18.86
N SER A 522 14.56 -13.07 -18.53
CA SER A 522 14.74 -11.80 -19.21
C SER A 522 15.97 -11.08 -18.68
N THR A 523 16.75 -10.46 -19.56
CA THR A 523 17.84 -9.57 -19.17
C THR A 523 17.36 -8.22 -18.64
N ALA A 524 16.04 -7.98 -18.63
CA ALA A 524 15.42 -6.75 -18.13
C ALA A 524 15.52 -6.61 -16.61
N LEU A 525 15.65 -7.73 -15.92
CA LEU A 525 15.87 -7.79 -14.48
C LEU A 525 17.09 -8.65 -14.17
N TYR A 526 17.78 -8.31 -13.09
CA TYR A 526 18.83 -9.13 -12.50
C TYR A 526 18.21 -10.06 -11.47
N ASP A 527 18.23 -11.35 -11.75
CA ASP A 527 17.73 -12.37 -10.84
C ASP A 527 18.58 -12.42 -9.54
N VAL A 528 17.93 -12.44 -8.41
CA VAL A 528 18.55 -12.48 -7.08
C VAL A 528 18.33 -13.87 -6.51
N THR A 529 19.37 -14.68 -6.46
CA THR A 529 19.26 -16.12 -6.17
C THR A 529 19.86 -16.53 -4.82
N MET A 530 20.22 -15.56 -3.96
CA MET A 530 20.94 -15.83 -2.71
C MET A 530 20.36 -15.02 -1.55
N GLY A 531 20.24 -15.67 -0.41
CA GLY A 531 19.80 -15.09 0.85
C GLY A 531 18.37 -15.49 1.21
N CYS A 532 18.00 -15.25 2.45
CA CYS A 532 16.68 -15.53 2.99
C CYS A 532 16.24 -14.35 3.84
N HIS A 533 14.94 -14.11 3.95
CA HIS A 533 14.43 -13.10 4.85
C HIS A 533 14.04 -13.66 6.23
N LEU A 534 13.81 -12.76 7.17
CA LEU A 534 13.45 -13.11 8.54
C LEU A 534 12.05 -13.71 8.64
N SER A 535 11.84 -14.48 9.70
CA SER A 535 10.54 -14.88 10.22
C SER A 535 10.60 -15.07 11.74
N CYS A 536 9.53 -15.59 12.34
CA CYS A 536 9.52 -15.97 13.76
C CYS A 536 9.96 -17.40 14.02
N LEU A 537 10.40 -18.12 13.01
CA LEU A 537 10.86 -19.50 13.19
C LEU A 537 12.19 -19.49 13.93
N ASP A 538 12.39 -20.51 14.77
CA ASP A 538 13.56 -20.64 15.62
C ASP A 538 14.85 -20.70 14.79
N ALA A 539 15.95 -20.18 15.32
CA ALA A 539 17.28 -20.20 14.66
C ALA A 539 17.75 -21.61 14.26
N ALA A 540 17.15 -22.66 14.83
CA ALA A 540 17.39 -24.05 14.45
C ALA A 540 16.78 -24.43 13.09
N VAL A 541 15.87 -23.65 12.55
CA VAL A 541 15.30 -23.84 11.21
C VAL A 541 16.10 -22.98 10.23
N GLU A 542 16.91 -23.61 9.39
CA GLU A 542 17.62 -22.91 8.33
C GLU A 542 16.66 -22.10 7.46
N GLY A 543 16.99 -20.82 7.25
CA GLY A 543 16.24 -19.94 6.36
C GLY A 543 15.04 -19.24 6.97
N GLN A 544 14.76 -19.37 8.21
CA GLN A 544 13.79 -18.63 9.03
C GLN A 544 12.49 -18.11 8.36
N GLY A 545 12.55 -17.60 7.13
CA GLY A 545 11.48 -17.21 6.22
C GLY A 545 11.69 -17.83 4.85
N PHE A 546 11.14 -17.23 3.80
CA PHE A 546 11.41 -17.66 2.44
C PHE A 546 12.83 -17.31 2.02
N CYS A 547 13.36 -18.04 1.04
CA CYS A 547 14.70 -17.84 0.48
C CYS A 547 14.63 -17.53 -1.01
N ALA A 548 15.56 -16.70 -1.47
CA ALA A 548 15.74 -16.41 -2.88
C ALA A 548 16.22 -17.64 -3.66
N GLY A 549 15.74 -17.78 -4.87
CA GLY A 549 16.06 -18.87 -5.80
C GLY A 549 16.06 -18.39 -7.24
N PRO A 550 16.42 -19.24 -8.19
CA PRO A 550 16.33 -18.89 -9.61
C PRO A 550 14.89 -18.57 -10.01
N SER A 551 14.70 -17.54 -10.84
CA SER A 551 13.40 -17.04 -11.27
C SER A 551 12.64 -16.32 -10.14
N TRP A 552 11.31 -16.21 -10.20
CA TRP A 552 10.55 -15.54 -9.16
C TRP A 552 10.67 -16.24 -7.80
N ASP A 553 10.82 -15.44 -6.74
CA ASP A 553 10.76 -15.93 -5.36
C ASP A 553 9.99 -14.93 -4.46
N PRO A 554 9.44 -15.40 -3.30
CA PRO A 554 8.65 -14.56 -2.43
C PRO A 554 9.48 -13.67 -1.48
N VAL A 555 10.68 -13.27 -1.91
CA VAL A 555 11.59 -12.38 -1.18
C VAL A 555 12.01 -11.19 -2.02
N THR A 556 12.36 -11.44 -3.29
CA THR A 556 12.87 -10.43 -4.24
C THR A 556 12.07 -10.37 -5.54
N GLY A 557 10.97 -11.14 -5.65
CA GLY A 557 10.18 -11.21 -6.87
C GLY A 557 11.01 -11.68 -8.06
N TRP A 558 10.87 -11.04 -9.20
CA TRP A 558 11.66 -11.29 -10.41
C TRP A 558 13.08 -10.71 -10.36
N GLY A 559 13.50 -10.11 -9.24
CA GLY A 559 14.81 -9.50 -9.08
C GLY A 559 14.82 -7.99 -9.29
N THR A 560 15.99 -7.42 -9.62
CA THR A 560 16.23 -5.97 -9.58
C THR A 560 16.41 -5.37 -10.98
N PRO A 561 16.09 -4.08 -11.21
CA PRO A 561 16.04 -3.49 -12.54
C PRO A 561 17.40 -3.47 -13.27
N ASN A 562 17.38 -3.75 -14.58
CA ASN A 562 18.42 -3.40 -15.53
C ASN A 562 17.83 -2.35 -16.48
N PHE A 563 17.99 -1.06 -16.17
CA PHE A 563 17.25 0.02 -16.82
C PHE A 563 17.27 -0.01 -18.34
N PRO A 564 18.42 -0.10 -19.06
CA PRO A 564 18.40 -0.07 -20.53
C PRO A 564 17.70 -1.27 -21.14
N GLN A 565 17.75 -2.44 -20.50
CA GLN A 565 17.06 -3.63 -21.00
C GLN A 565 15.57 -3.59 -20.66
N LEU A 566 15.22 -3.15 -19.46
CA LEU A 566 13.84 -2.97 -19.03
C LEU A 566 13.14 -1.90 -19.89
N LEU A 567 13.81 -0.77 -20.14
CA LEU A 567 13.33 0.27 -21.05
C LEU A 567 13.07 -0.29 -22.45
N ARG A 568 14.04 -1.01 -23.03
CA ARG A 568 13.87 -1.62 -24.36
C ARG A 568 12.69 -2.59 -24.40
N ALA A 569 12.56 -3.43 -23.40
CA ALA A 569 11.48 -4.40 -23.31
C ALA A 569 10.10 -3.74 -23.21
N LEU A 570 9.97 -2.72 -22.35
CA LEU A 570 8.70 -2.02 -22.13
C LEU A 570 8.37 -0.92 -23.16
N LEU A 571 9.31 -0.54 -24.01
CA LEU A 571 9.05 0.32 -25.17
C LEU A 571 8.51 -0.45 -26.39
N ASN A 572 8.76 -1.75 -26.44
CA ASN A 572 8.33 -2.61 -27.55
C ASN A 572 7.03 -3.36 -27.27
N GLN A 573 6.38 -3.05 -26.13
CA GLN A 573 5.08 -3.54 -25.73
C GLN A 573 3.95 -2.59 -26.09
#